data_16d51d6c93247afd22986b18e1cee90c
#
_entry.id   16d51d6c93247afd22986b18e1cee90c
#
_cell.length_a   1.000
_cell.length_b   1.000
_cell.length_c   1.000
_cell.angle_alpha   90.00
_cell.angle_beta   90.00
_cell.angle_gamma   90.00
#
_symmetry.space_group_name_H-M   'P 1'
#
loop_
_entity.id
_entity.type
_entity.pdbx_description
1 polymer ?
#
loop_
_entity_poly.entity_id
_entity_poly.type
_entity_poly.pdbx_seq_one_letter_code
_entity_poly.pdbx_strand_id
1 'polypeptide(L)'
;MAGNDDQLMDMPAPGPLEGTEAAPNEGGLHEGGLHAGAGHGGAGHDGAGHDDRPHVRTLADLARIAGVSAGTVSRALAGKALVNAETRDRIQALARQHGFKPNQMASKLRTGRTGVIGVVIPLGHEKRQHISDPFFLTLLGHLADELTESGYDVMLSRAMPDGSTDWLERLSGSGMVDGIIVIGQSDQFPVIERVSQTYRPMVVWGHYRSGQSHCVVGTDNELGGRIAVEHLLAAGARNLAFLGQTGGIEIATRYRGAAMAAEAAGAPFVHLPVELADESMGPQIEQALATAGRAIDGPIDGIVAASDLIAMSALRILHDMGRAVPGQVRIVGFDDLPLAAQTTPPLTTIRQEIAEGARALVEKLRARIEGLPTQSLVMPPRLVVRQTTQS
;
A
#
# COMPACT_ATOMS: atom_id res chain seq x y z
N MET A 1 -7.10 -8.71 54.06
CA MET A 1 -7.57 -7.39 54.45
C MET A 1 -7.27 -6.50 53.26
N ALA A 2 -8.21 -6.33 52.38
CA ALA A 2 -9.18 -5.23 52.28
C ALA A 2 -8.40 -3.90 52.11
N GLY A 3 -8.43 -3.22 51.03
CA GLY A 3 -9.39 -2.81 50.00
C GLY A 3 -9.18 -1.31 49.84
N ASN A 4 -9.28 -0.84 48.61
CA ASN A 4 -9.81 0.50 48.21
C ASN A 4 -9.57 0.60 46.73
N ASP A 5 -10.46 0.35 45.91
CA ASP A 5 -11.68 0.96 45.33
C ASP A 5 -11.52 2.41 44.87
N ASP A 6 -11.73 2.53 43.56
CA ASP A 6 -12.47 3.55 42.78
C ASP A 6 -12.28 5.03 43.17
N GLN A 7 -11.74 5.79 42.22
CA GLN A 7 -12.27 7.11 41.90
C GLN A 7 -12.05 7.42 40.39
N LEU A 8 -13.03 7.02 39.56
CA LEU A 8 -13.32 7.62 38.27
C LEU A 8 -13.93 9.00 38.50
N MET A 9 -13.22 10.06 38.14
CA MET A 9 -13.79 11.41 38.04
C MET A 9 -14.47 11.60 36.72
N ASP A 10 -15.76 11.80 36.81
CA ASP A 10 -16.72 12.27 35.83
C ASP A 10 -16.33 13.67 35.33
N MET A 11 -16.15 13.84 34.02
CA MET A 11 -16.06 15.15 33.38
C MET A 11 -17.21 15.29 32.37
N PRO A 12 -17.97 16.40 32.44
CA PRO A 12 -19.16 16.58 31.58
C PRO A 12 -18.78 16.96 30.15
N ALA A 13 -19.62 16.50 29.22
CA ALA A 13 -19.60 16.79 27.80
C ALA A 13 -19.90 18.28 27.52
N PRO A 14 -19.26 18.92 26.51
CA PRO A 14 -19.66 20.24 26.04
C PRO A 14 -20.91 20.16 25.16
N GLY A 15 -21.86 21.06 25.42
CA GLY A 15 -23.11 21.23 24.70
C GLY A 15 -22.95 21.86 23.31
N PRO A 16 -24.02 21.82 22.48
CA PRO A 16 -23.98 22.25 21.09
C PRO A 16 -23.97 23.77 20.95
N LEU A 17 -23.15 24.29 20.03
CA LEU A 17 -23.17 25.67 19.58
C LEU A 17 -24.23 25.87 18.50
N GLU A 18 -25.09 26.85 18.75
CA GLU A 18 -26.20 27.29 17.93
C GLU A 18 -25.72 27.94 16.61
N GLY A 19 -26.62 27.87 15.64
CA GLY A 19 -26.45 28.23 14.26
C GLY A 19 -26.23 29.71 13.95
N THR A 20 -25.71 29.93 12.77
CA THR A 20 -25.83 31.19 12.05
C THR A 20 -26.43 30.91 10.66
N GLU A 21 -27.53 31.61 10.41
CA GLU A 21 -28.34 31.61 9.21
C GLU A 21 -27.52 32.05 7.97
N ALA A 22 -27.75 31.36 6.85
CA ALA A 22 -27.33 31.81 5.51
C ALA A 22 -28.52 32.44 4.78
N ALA A 23 -28.36 33.64 4.34
CA ALA A 23 -29.29 34.36 3.48
C ALA A 23 -29.22 33.86 2.00
N PRO A 24 -30.35 33.93 1.26
CA PRO A 24 -30.42 33.44 -0.11
C PRO A 24 -29.91 34.46 -1.12
N ASN A 25 -29.26 34.00 -2.17
CA ASN A 25 -28.93 34.83 -3.34
C ASN A 25 -29.82 34.39 -4.54
N GLU A 26 -30.71 35.29 -4.91
CA GLU A 26 -31.55 35.22 -6.11
C GLU A 26 -30.80 35.75 -7.33
N GLY A 27 -31.21 35.25 -8.51
CA GLY A 27 -31.06 35.97 -9.77
C GLY A 27 -30.16 35.28 -10.80
N GLY A 28 -30.73 34.75 -11.85
CA GLY A 28 -31.05 35.37 -13.09
C GLY A 28 -31.22 34.32 -14.20
N LEU A 29 -32.43 34.20 -14.64
CA LEU A 29 -32.84 33.59 -15.90
C LEU A 29 -32.34 34.41 -17.09
N HIS A 30 -31.76 33.81 -18.11
CA HIS A 30 -31.75 34.34 -19.47
C HIS A 30 -32.19 33.25 -20.45
N GLU A 31 -33.43 33.46 -20.92
CA GLU A 31 -33.99 32.88 -22.16
C GLU A 31 -33.44 33.63 -23.39
N GLY A 32 -33.47 32.95 -24.52
CA GLY A 32 -33.33 33.49 -25.87
C GLY A 32 -32.30 32.71 -26.68
N GLY A 33 -32.60 32.18 -27.84
CA GLY A 33 -33.67 32.30 -28.76
C GLY A 33 -33.43 31.35 -29.92
N LEU A 34 -34.49 30.85 -30.48
CA LEU A 34 -34.59 30.09 -31.72
C LEU A 34 -34.02 30.85 -32.94
N HIS A 35 -33.19 30.19 -33.75
CA HIS A 35 -33.10 30.51 -35.18
C HIS A 35 -33.15 29.27 -36.03
N ALA A 36 -34.21 29.14 -36.79
CA ALA A 36 -34.35 28.25 -37.92
C ALA A 36 -33.70 28.91 -39.16
N GLY A 37 -33.04 28.13 -39.98
CA GLY A 37 -32.47 28.61 -41.26
C GLY A 37 -31.96 27.46 -42.12
N ALA A 38 -32.87 26.95 -42.94
CA ALA A 38 -32.80 26.58 -44.35
C ALA A 38 -31.53 25.91 -44.92
N GLY A 39 -31.79 24.83 -45.56
CA GLY A 39 -31.01 23.90 -46.32
C GLY A 39 -30.12 24.44 -47.43
N HIS A 40 -29.11 23.68 -47.76
CA HIS A 40 -28.57 23.54 -49.12
C HIS A 40 -28.14 22.10 -49.33
N GLY A 41 -28.59 21.58 -50.45
CA GLY A 41 -28.38 20.20 -50.91
C GLY A 41 -27.01 19.99 -51.58
N GLY A 42 -26.72 18.76 -51.72
CA GLY A 42 -25.94 18.25 -52.86
C GLY A 42 -24.47 17.96 -52.55
N ALA A 43 -24.16 16.74 -52.46
CA ALA A 43 -23.24 16.00 -53.36
C ALA A 43 -22.86 14.65 -52.71
N GLY A 44 -23.13 13.59 -53.44
CA GLY A 44 -22.77 12.24 -53.03
C GLY A 44 -21.27 12.07 -52.86
N HIS A 45 -20.90 11.35 -51.81
CA HIS A 45 -19.65 10.67 -51.76
C HIS A 45 -19.98 9.16 -51.55
N ASP A 46 -20.12 8.48 -52.69
CA ASP A 46 -19.98 7.06 -52.82
C ASP A 46 -18.55 6.68 -52.45
N GLY A 47 -18.40 5.69 -51.56
CA GLY A 47 -17.09 5.06 -51.39
C GLY A 47 -16.66 4.76 -49.95
N ALA A 48 -17.55 4.44 -49.01
CA ALA A 48 -17.16 3.67 -47.86
C ALA A 48 -17.33 2.19 -48.20
N GLY A 49 -16.23 1.54 -48.61
CA GLY A 49 -16.17 0.09 -48.76
C GLY A 49 -16.62 -0.55 -47.45
N HIS A 50 -17.80 -1.13 -47.44
CA HIS A 50 -18.24 -2.06 -46.41
C HIS A 50 -17.23 -3.21 -46.42
N ASP A 51 -16.37 -3.26 -45.42
CA ASP A 51 -15.56 -4.46 -45.18
C ASP A 51 -16.53 -5.57 -44.77
N ASP A 52 -16.97 -6.33 -45.78
CA ASP A 52 -17.94 -7.42 -45.66
C ASP A 52 -17.33 -8.69 -45.02
N ARG A 53 -16.23 -8.50 -44.26
CA ARG A 53 -15.66 -9.60 -43.48
C ARG A 53 -16.55 -9.81 -42.25
N PRO A 54 -17.01 -11.05 -42.04
CA PRO A 54 -17.82 -11.35 -40.86
C PRO A 54 -17.05 -10.95 -39.61
N HIS A 55 -17.60 -9.96 -38.89
CA HIS A 55 -17.05 -9.52 -37.62
C HIS A 55 -17.11 -10.67 -36.60
N VAL A 56 -15.96 -11.30 -36.36
CA VAL A 56 -15.80 -12.37 -35.38
C VAL A 56 -15.73 -11.74 -33.97
N ARG A 57 -16.85 -11.79 -33.25
CA ARG A 57 -16.95 -11.22 -31.89
C ARG A 57 -16.98 -12.27 -30.78
N THR A 58 -17.35 -13.51 -31.12
CA THR A 58 -17.53 -14.57 -30.12
C THR A 58 -16.68 -15.81 -30.47
N LEU A 59 -16.42 -16.66 -29.48
CA LEU A 59 -15.82 -17.99 -29.69
C LEU A 59 -16.66 -18.84 -30.65
N ALA A 60 -17.99 -18.68 -30.65
CA ALA A 60 -18.90 -19.40 -31.56
C ALA A 60 -18.72 -18.95 -33.00
N ASP A 61 -18.50 -17.66 -33.28
CA ASP A 61 -18.22 -17.15 -34.60
C ASP A 61 -16.92 -17.74 -35.18
N LEU A 62 -15.86 -17.73 -34.38
CA LEU A 62 -14.57 -18.29 -34.75
C LEU A 62 -14.66 -19.81 -34.95
N ALA A 63 -15.45 -20.50 -34.11
CA ALA A 63 -15.70 -21.92 -34.21
C ALA A 63 -16.40 -22.29 -35.56
N ARG A 64 -17.40 -21.50 -35.97
CA ARG A 64 -18.12 -21.66 -37.24
C ARG A 64 -17.16 -21.48 -38.42
N ILE A 65 -16.30 -20.48 -38.42
CA ILE A 65 -15.30 -20.26 -39.49
C ILE A 65 -14.25 -21.38 -39.51
N ALA A 66 -13.80 -21.80 -38.32
CA ALA A 66 -12.80 -22.86 -38.21
C ALA A 66 -13.35 -24.27 -38.40
N GLY A 67 -14.68 -24.45 -38.51
CA GLY A 67 -15.32 -25.76 -38.69
C GLY A 67 -15.15 -26.71 -37.48
N VAL A 68 -15.05 -26.17 -36.28
CA VAL A 68 -14.83 -26.95 -35.05
C VAL A 68 -15.77 -26.47 -33.93
N SER A 69 -15.85 -27.20 -32.80
CA SER A 69 -16.63 -26.75 -31.66
C SER A 69 -16.04 -25.53 -30.97
N ALA A 70 -16.86 -24.70 -30.32
CA ALA A 70 -16.39 -23.57 -29.51
C ALA A 70 -15.41 -24.02 -28.40
N GLY A 71 -15.61 -25.23 -27.85
CA GLY A 71 -14.71 -25.84 -26.88
C GLY A 71 -13.34 -26.15 -27.46
N THR A 72 -13.26 -26.57 -28.75
CA THR A 72 -12.00 -26.82 -29.47
C THR A 72 -11.27 -25.50 -29.71
N VAL A 73 -11.97 -24.45 -30.16
CA VAL A 73 -11.40 -23.12 -30.34
C VAL A 73 -10.82 -22.59 -29.00
N SER A 74 -11.58 -22.70 -27.96
CA SER A 74 -11.14 -22.26 -26.62
C SER A 74 -9.87 -22.98 -26.16
N ARG A 75 -9.78 -24.31 -26.34
CA ARG A 75 -8.60 -25.10 -25.98
C ARG A 75 -7.39 -24.77 -26.88
N ALA A 76 -7.61 -24.54 -28.16
CA ALA A 76 -6.58 -24.17 -29.12
C ALA A 76 -5.97 -22.79 -28.81
N LEU A 77 -6.80 -21.79 -28.48
CA LEU A 77 -6.36 -20.45 -28.11
C LEU A 77 -5.66 -20.45 -26.74
N ALA A 78 -6.05 -21.34 -25.83
CA ALA A 78 -5.39 -21.53 -24.53
C ALA A 78 -4.11 -22.37 -24.57
N GLY A 79 -3.66 -22.82 -25.79
CA GLY A 79 -2.44 -23.60 -25.93
C GLY A 79 -2.48 -25.01 -25.34
N LYS A 80 -3.66 -25.54 -24.95
CA LYS A 80 -3.75 -26.85 -24.31
C LYS A 80 -3.43 -28.00 -25.24
N ALA A 81 -2.66 -28.98 -24.75
CA ALA A 81 -2.20 -30.17 -25.53
C ALA A 81 -3.31 -31.09 -26.08
N LEU A 82 -4.57 -30.89 -25.67
CA LEU A 82 -5.76 -31.64 -26.10
C LEU A 82 -6.21 -31.33 -27.53
N VAL A 83 -5.57 -30.39 -28.23
CA VAL A 83 -5.83 -30.04 -29.64
C VAL A 83 -4.54 -30.29 -30.39
N ASN A 84 -4.64 -31.03 -31.55
CA ASN A 84 -3.46 -31.28 -32.34
C ASN A 84 -2.82 -29.99 -32.88
N ALA A 85 -1.53 -30.01 -33.15
CA ALA A 85 -0.73 -28.83 -33.50
C ALA A 85 -1.30 -28.10 -34.73
N GLU A 86 -1.63 -28.82 -35.78
CA GLU A 86 -2.16 -28.27 -37.02
C GLU A 86 -3.49 -27.52 -36.84
N THR A 87 -4.43 -28.12 -36.08
CA THR A 87 -5.71 -27.50 -35.78
C THR A 87 -5.51 -26.25 -34.87
N ARG A 88 -4.61 -26.34 -33.93
CA ARG A 88 -4.28 -25.19 -33.02
C ARG A 88 -3.71 -24.02 -33.82
N ASP A 89 -2.71 -24.29 -34.69
CA ASP A 89 -2.05 -23.26 -35.48
C ASP A 89 -3.01 -22.60 -36.46
N ARG A 90 -3.91 -23.38 -37.09
CA ARG A 90 -4.98 -22.88 -37.96
C ARG A 90 -5.95 -21.99 -37.21
N ILE A 91 -6.40 -22.38 -36.01
CA ILE A 91 -7.33 -21.57 -35.19
C ILE A 91 -6.66 -20.29 -34.75
N GLN A 92 -5.40 -20.33 -34.34
CA GLN A 92 -4.63 -19.14 -33.96
C GLN A 92 -4.41 -18.19 -35.15
N ALA A 93 -4.16 -18.71 -36.31
CA ALA A 93 -4.05 -17.91 -37.53
C ALA A 93 -5.38 -17.21 -37.88
N LEU A 94 -6.51 -17.92 -37.81
CA LEU A 94 -7.84 -17.35 -38.03
C LEU A 94 -8.16 -16.27 -36.99
N ALA A 95 -7.83 -16.50 -35.70
CA ALA A 95 -8.02 -15.49 -34.66
C ALA A 95 -7.24 -14.21 -34.94
N ARG A 96 -5.96 -14.33 -35.35
CA ARG A 96 -5.14 -13.18 -35.78
C ARG A 96 -5.73 -12.47 -37.00
N GLN A 97 -6.13 -13.23 -38.04
CA GLN A 97 -6.68 -12.70 -39.28
C GLN A 97 -7.96 -11.87 -39.06
N HIS A 98 -8.82 -12.30 -38.10
CA HIS A 98 -10.07 -11.62 -37.79
C HIS A 98 -9.96 -10.66 -36.61
N GLY A 99 -8.74 -10.40 -36.06
CA GLY A 99 -8.55 -9.53 -34.86
C GLY A 99 -9.28 -10.05 -33.62
N PHE A 100 -9.61 -11.37 -33.60
CA PHE A 100 -10.36 -11.96 -32.50
C PHE A 100 -9.45 -12.12 -31.29
N LYS A 101 -9.84 -11.46 -30.20
CA LYS A 101 -9.27 -11.68 -28.87
C LYS A 101 -10.32 -12.39 -28.00
N PRO A 102 -9.96 -13.52 -27.34
CA PRO A 102 -10.86 -14.16 -26.40
C PRO A 102 -11.40 -13.15 -25.40
N ASN A 103 -12.73 -13.11 -25.21
CA ASN A 103 -13.31 -12.29 -24.17
C ASN A 103 -12.89 -12.87 -22.81
N GLN A 104 -12.00 -12.17 -22.12
CA GLN A 104 -11.49 -12.59 -20.82
C GLN A 104 -12.63 -12.75 -19.81
N MET A 105 -13.67 -11.89 -19.86
CA MET A 105 -14.85 -12.00 -19.00
C MET A 105 -15.61 -13.33 -19.19
N ALA A 106 -15.78 -13.76 -20.46
CA ALA A 106 -16.42 -15.06 -20.74
C ALA A 106 -15.54 -16.25 -20.31
N SER A 107 -14.21 -16.11 -20.37
CA SER A 107 -13.27 -17.10 -19.81
C SER A 107 -13.32 -17.14 -18.30
N LYS A 108 -13.39 -15.99 -17.67
CA LYS A 108 -13.52 -15.80 -16.20
C LYS A 108 -14.78 -16.47 -15.66
N LEU A 109 -15.93 -16.24 -16.29
CA LEU A 109 -17.21 -16.90 -15.94
C LEU A 109 -17.14 -18.43 -16.00
N ARG A 110 -16.35 -18.99 -16.92
CA ARG A 110 -16.22 -20.44 -17.10
C ARG A 110 -15.22 -21.07 -16.12
N THR A 111 -14.16 -20.37 -15.79
CA THR A 111 -13.08 -20.89 -14.91
C THR A 111 -13.29 -20.56 -13.45
N GLY A 112 -14.22 -19.64 -13.14
CA GLY A 112 -14.44 -19.10 -11.80
C GLY A 112 -13.25 -18.26 -11.29
N ARG A 113 -12.30 -17.91 -12.19
CA ARG A 113 -11.12 -17.10 -11.85
C ARG A 113 -11.06 -15.84 -12.70
N THR A 114 -10.75 -14.72 -12.05
CA THR A 114 -10.65 -13.41 -12.71
C THR A 114 -9.27 -13.17 -13.32
N GLY A 115 -8.23 -13.82 -12.81
CA GLY A 115 -6.83 -13.53 -13.14
C GLY A 115 -6.37 -12.18 -12.60
N VAL A 116 -7.07 -11.62 -11.61
CA VAL A 116 -6.76 -10.30 -11.03
C VAL A 116 -6.53 -10.45 -9.53
N ILE A 117 -5.47 -9.85 -9.02
CA ILE A 117 -5.22 -9.70 -7.59
C ILE A 117 -5.48 -8.25 -7.17
N GLY A 118 -6.30 -8.07 -6.13
CA GLY A 118 -6.51 -6.78 -5.49
C GLY A 118 -5.35 -6.46 -4.54
N VAL A 119 -4.68 -5.33 -4.76
CA VAL A 119 -3.70 -4.79 -3.81
C VAL A 119 -4.32 -3.57 -3.17
N VAL A 120 -4.46 -3.59 -1.84
CA VAL A 120 -5.18 -2.55 -1.08
C VAL A 120 -4.29 -1.95 -0.01
N ILE A 121 -4.30 -0.62 0.08
CA ILE A 121 -3.59 0.14 1.11
C ILE A 121 -4.64 0.84 1.98
N PRO A 122 -4.89 0.37 3.22
CA PRO A 122 -5.79 1.05 4.15
C PRO A 122 -5.05 2.19 4.86
N LEU A 123 -5.50 3.43 4.68
CA LEU A 123 -4.93 4.64 5.27
C LEU A 123 -5.87 5.26 6.32
N GLY A 124 -6.37 4.43 7.26
CA GLY A 124 -7.36 4.86 8.26
C GLY A 124 -6.81 5.82 9.30
N HIS A 125 -5.61 5.57 9.79
CA HIS A 125 -4.96 6.37 10.85
C HIS A 125 -4.25 7.63 10.30
N GLU A 126 -3.85 7.63 9.04
CA GLU A 126 -3.20 8.77 8.38
C GLU A 126 -3.89 9.09 7.04
N LYS A 127 -5.02 9.79 7.12
CA LYS A 127 -5.83 10.14 5.93
C LYS A 127 -5.08 10.96 4.88
N ARG A 128 -4.00 11.65 5.27
CA ARG A 128 -3.17 12.48 4.40
C ARG A 128 -1.98 11.72 3.80
N GLN A 129 -1.69 10.50 4.25
CA GLN A 129 -0.63 9.70 3.63
C GLN A 129 -1.02 9.34 2.19
N HIS A 130 -0.08 9.47 1.27
CA HIS A 130 -0.29 9.19 -0.15
C HIS A 130 0.24 7.81 -0.53
N ILE A 131 -0.38 7.19 -1.54
CA ILE A 131 0.15 5.96 -2.16
C ILE A 131 1.55 6.21 -2.77
N SER A 132 1.88 7.46 -3.07
CA SER A 132 3.21 7.87 -3.55
C SER A 132 4.31 7.82 -2.49
N ASP A 133 4.02 7.42 -1.26
CA ASP A 133 5.05 7.11 -0.27
C ASP A 133 6.05 6.11 -0.89
N PRO A 134 7.36 6.40 -0.86
CA PRO A 134 8.37 5.57 -1.51
C PRO A 134 8.38 4.11 -1.04
N PHE A 135 8.00 3.83 0.22
CA PHE A 135 7.85 2.47 0.70
C PHE A 135 6.75 1.72 -0.06
N PHE A 136 5.55 2.34 -0.19
CA PHE A 136 4.45 1.72 -0.93
C PHE A 136 4.81 1.51 -2.40
N LEU A 137 5.44 2.51 -3.05
CA LEU A 137 5.83 2.38 -4.45
C LEU A 137 6.87 1.28 -4.67
N THR A 138 7.83 1.13 -3.75
CA THR A 138 8.85 0.07 -3.82
C THR A 138 8.20 -1.32 -3.68
N LEU A 139 7.35 -1.50 -2.68
CA LEU A 139 6.65 -2.77 -2.48
C LEU A 139 5.68 -3.08 -3.64
N LEU A 140 4.93 -2.08 -4.12
CA LEU A 140 4.03 -2.23 -5.27
C LEU A 140 4.78 -2.62 -6.55
N GLY A 141 5.97 -2.06 -6.79
CA GLY A 141 6.81 -2.43 -7.91
C GLY A 141 7.17 -3.92 -7.87
N HIS A 142 7.71 -4.39 -6.73
CA HIS A 142 8.05 -5.81 -6.58
C HIS A 142 6.81 -6.73 -6.65
N LEU A 143 5.68 -6.31 -6.09
CA LEU A 143 4.43 -7.08 -6.20
C LEU A 143 3.93 -7.16 -7.65
N ALA A 144 4.02 -6.07 -8.42
CA ALA A 144 3.62 -6.05 -9.82
C ALA A 144 4.46 -7.02 -10.67
N ASP A 145 5.77 -7.05 -10.44
CA ASP A 145 6.67 -7.98 -11.13
C ASP A 145 6.31 -9.45 -10.79
N GLU A 146 6.26 -9.81 -9.51
CA GLU A 146 5.97 -11.18 -9.04
C GLU A 146 4.57 -11.66 -9.46
N LEU A 147 3.56 -10.78 -9.43
CA LEU A 147 2.20 -11.11 -9.87
C LEU A 147 2.11 -11.30 -11.38
N THR A 148 2.78 -10.44 -12.16
CA THR A 148 2.83 -10.54 -13.63
C THR A 148 3.52 -11.82 -14.07
N GLU A 149 4.65 -12.18 -13.45
CA GLU A 149 5.34 -13.47 -13.70
C GLU A 149 4.47 -14.67 -13.34
N SER A 150 3.60 -14.50 -12.33
CA SER A 150 2.62 -15.52 -11.93
C SER A 150 1.35 -15.53 -12.79
N GLY A 151 1.23 -14.65 -13.79
CA GLY A 151 0.12 -14.58 -14.74
C GLY A 151 -1.13 -13.88 -14.20
N TYR A 152 -0.97 -13.00 -13.19
CA TYR A 152 -2.05 -12.17 -12.64
C TYR A 152 -1.90 -10.71 -13.07
N ASP A 153 -3.04 -10.07 -13.32
CA ASP A 153 -3.16 -8.61 -13.39
C ASP A 153 -3.31 -8.02 -11.97
N VAL A 154 -2.91 -6.76 -11.78
CA VAL A 154 -3.01 -6.04 -10.50
C VAL A 154 -4.13 -5.02 -10.54
N MET A 155 -5.02 -5.06 -9.57
CA MET A 155 -6.00 -4.01 -9.29
C MET A 155 -5.59 -3.28 -8.01
N LEU A 156 -5.10 -2.04 -8.15
CA LEU A 156 -4.72 -1.21 -7.01
C LEU A 156 -5.93 -0.46 -6.46
N SER A 157 -6.14 -0.53 -5.16
CA SER A 157 -7.18 0.20 -4.45
C SER A 157 -6.60 0.90 -3.21
N ARG A 158 -6.99 2.16 -3.01
CA ARG A 158 -6.77 2.88 -1.77
C ARG A 158 -8.06 2.82 -0.95
N ALA A 159 -8.01 2.23 0.22
CA ALA A 159 -9.13 2.27 1.15
C ALA A 159 -8.93 3.45 2.11
N MET A 160 -9.93 4.32 2.18
CA MET A 160 -10.04 5.37 3.19
C MET A 160 -11.24 5.01 4.08
N PRO A 161 -11.02 4.27 5.17
CA PRO A 161 -12.09 3.90 6.07
C PRO A 161 -12.59 5.16 6.81
N ASP A 162 -13.66 5.75 6.31
CA ASP A 162 -14.34 6.94 6.86
C ASP A 162 -15.46 6.57 7.85
N GLY A 163 -15.20 5.52 8.64
CA GLY A 163 -16.19 4.92 9.54
C GLY A 163 -16.97 3.74 8.94
N SER A 164 -16.88 3.48 7.62
CA SER A 164 -17.42 2.24 7.05
C SER A 164 -16.44 1.09 7.29
N THR A 165 -16.92 0.04 7.95
CA THR A 165 -16.12 -1.16 8.25
C THR A 165 -16.26 -2.25 7.19
N ASP A 166 -16.91 -1.96 6.07
CA ASP A 166 -17.28 -2.93 5.01
C ASP A 166 -16.46 -2.82 3.73
N TRP A 167 -15.44 -1.95 3.70
CA TRP A 167 -14.61 -1.72 2.51
C TRP A 167 -13.94 -3.01 2.00
N LEU A 168 -13.48 -3.87 2.93
CA LEU A 168 -12.81 -5.11 2.60
C LEU A 168 -13.81 -6.21 2.23
N GLU A 169 -14.96 -6.26 2.88
CA GLU A 169 -16.08 -7.14 2.53
C GLU A 169 -16.60 -6.85 1.12
N ARG A 170 -16.76 -5.56 0.76
CA ARG A 170 -17.16 -5.18 -0.60
C ARG A 170 -16.17 -5.66 -1.65
N LEU A 171 -14.87 -5.52 -1.40
CA LEU A 171 -13.84 -5.98 -2.33
C LEU A 171 -13.81 -7.50 -2.42
N SER A 172 -13.79 -8.21 -1.29
CA SER A 172 -13.75 -9.67 -1.25
C SER A 172 -15.00 -10.33 -1.82
N GLY A 173 -16.17 -9.68 -1.68
CA GLY A 173 -17.45 -10.13 -2.24
C GLY A 173 -17.73 -9.67 -3.67
N SER A 174 -16.89 -8.83 -4.27
CA SER A 174 -17.15 -8.23 -5.58
C SER A 174 -17.09 -9.21 -6.76
N GLY A 175 -16.40 -10.34 -6.60
CA GLY A 175 -16.10 -11.26 -7.70
C GLY A 175 -15.12 -10.67 -8.75
N MET A 176 -14.50 -9.54 -8.46
CA MET A 176 -13.56 -8.85 -9.37
C MET A 176 -12.13 -9.36 -9.24
N VAL A 177 -11.77 -9.96 -8.10
CA VAL A 177 -10.42 -10.41 -7.77
C VAL A 177 -10.41 -11.87 -7.32
N ASP A 178 -9.34 -12.59 -7.60
CA ASP A 178 -9.12 -13.97 -7.15
C ASP A 178 -8.53 -14.02 -5.74
N GLY A 179 -7.88 -12.93 -5.33
CA GLY A 179 -7.26 -12.80 -4.03
C GLY A 179 -6.91 -11.36 -3.70
N ILE A 180 -6.57 -11.10 -2.45
CA ILE A 180 -6.28 -9.76 -1.94
C ILE A 180 -4.94 -9.75 -1.20
N ILE A 181 -4.10 -8.75 -1.51
CA ILE A 181 -2.94 -8.36 -0.73
C ILE A 181 -3.28 -7.03 -0.05
N VAL A 182 -3.21 -7.00 1.28
CA VAL A 182 -3.37 -5.77 2.06
C VAL A 182 -1.99 -5.27 2.46
N ILE A 183 -1.66 -4.01 2.18
CA ILE A 183 -0.37 -3.40 2.54
C ILE A 183 -0.58 -2.48 3.75
N GLY A 184 -0.04 -2.90 4.90
CA GLY A 184 -0.24 -2.24 6.20
C GLY A 184 -1.57 -2.62 6.84
N GLN A 185 -1.59 -2.65 8.15
CA GLN A 185 -2.79 -2.95 8.92
C GLN A 185 -3.46 -1.68 9.45
N SER A 186 -2.66 -0.61 9.62
CA SER A 186 -3.18 0.65 10.12
C SER A 186 -3.99 0.44 11.43
N ASP A 187 -5.15 1.07 11.52
CA ASP A 187 -6.19 0.86 12.54
C ASP A 187 -7.23 -0.20 12.15
N GLN A 188 -7.00 -0.91 11.02
CA GLN A 188 -7.97 -1.82 10.38
C GLN A 188 -7.81 -3.29 10.79
N PHE A 189 -6.99 -3.60 11.79
CA PHE A 189 -6.79 -4.97 12.25
C PHE A 189 -8.11 -5.72 12.52
N PRO A 190 -9.12 -5.15 13.21
CA PRO A 190 -10.38 -5.86 13.45
C PRO A 190 -11.17 -6.20 12.19
N VAL A 191 -11.12 -5.32 11.17
CA VAL A 191 -11.78 -5.54 9.87
C VAL A 191 -11.09 -6.68 9.11
N ILE A 192 -9.75 -6.62 9.04
CA ILE A 192 -8.94 -7.65 8.37
C ILE A 192 -9.16 -9.00 9.03
N GLU A 193 -9.14 -9.06 10.35
CA GLU A 193 -9.34 -10.28 11.11
C GLU A 193 -10.74 -10.88 10.86
N ARG A 194 -11.79 -10.06 10.89
CA ARG A 194 -13.17 -10.50 10.61
C ARG A 194 -13.31 -11.06 9.20
N VAL A 195 -12.80 -10.36 8.18
CA VAL A 195 -12.90 -10.81 6.79
C VAL A 195 -12.11 -12.09 6.54
N SER A 196 -10.95 -12.24 7.18
CA SER A 196 -10.10 -13.42 7.02
C SER A 196 -10.75 -14.74 7.43
N GLN A 197 -11.77 -14.67 8.29
CA GLN A 197 -12.52 -15.85 8.74
C GLN A 197 -13.41 -16.43 7.63
N THR A 198 -13.88 -15.59 6.70
CA THR A 198 -14.80 -15.99 5.62
C THR A 198 -14.13 -15.94 4.23
N TYR A 199 -13.15 -15.08 4.04
CA TYR A 199 -12.43 -14.91 2.79
C TYR A 199 -10.95 -15.30 2.96
N ARG A 200 -10.61 -16.53 2.61
CA ARG A 200 -9.27 -17.09 2.78
C ARG A 200 -8.21 -16.58 1.80
N PRO A 201 -8.51 -16.25 0.52
CA PRO A 201 -7.52 -15.75 -0.43
C PRO A 201 -7.04 -14.32 -0.12
N MET A 202 -6.50 -14.12 1.07
CA MET A 202 -5.99 -12.83 1.54
C MET A 202 -4.68 -13.02 2.31
N VAL A 203 -3.68 -12.16 2.03
CA VAL A 203 -2.41 -12.07 2.76
C VAL A 203 -2.13 -10.60 3.05
N VAL A 204 -1.49 -10.32 4.17
CA VAL A 204 -1.26 -8.96 4.67
C VAL A 204 0.23 -8.71 4.81
N TRP A 205 0.72 -7.59 4.27
CA TRP A 205 2.00 -7.03 4.70
C TRP A 205 1.76 -6.26 5.99
N GLY A 206 2.38 -6.68 7.09
CA GLY A 206 2.14 -6.01 8.37
C GLY A 206 2.81 -6.66 9.57
N HIS A 207 2.33 -6.28 10.75
CA HIS A 207 2.79 -6.81 12.02
C HIS A 207 2.04 -8.09 12.39
N TYR A 208 2.78 -9.15 12.77
CA TYR A 208 2.19 -10.40 13.25
C TYR A 208 1.80 -10.31 14.72
N ARG A 209 0.59 -10.73 15.05
CA ARG A 209 0.11 -10.92 16.42
C ARG A 209 -0.19 -12.40 16.67
N SER A 210 0.24 -12.92 17.81
CA SER A 210 -0.11 -14.28 18.20
C SER A 210 -1.63 -14.46 18.28
N GLY A 211 -2.14 -15.55 17.71
CA GLY A 211 -3.57 -15.88 17.72
C GLY A 211 -4.41 -15.23 16.63
N GLN A 212 -3.84 -14.40 15.74
CA GLN A 212 -4.55 -13.87 14.58
C GLN A 212 -4.87 -14.96 13.55
N SER A 213 -5.97 -14.81 12.80
CA SER A 213 -6.42 -15.77 11.80
C SER A 213 -5.90 -15.46 10.38
N HIS A 214 -5.63 -14.21 10.08
CA HIS A 214 -5.09 -13.82 8.77
C HIS A 214 -3.60 -14.12 8.65
N CYS A 215 -3.16 -14.44 7.42
CA CYS A 215 -1.77 -14.69 7.10
C CYS A 215 -1.03 -13.36 6.89
N VAL A 216 0.07 -13.17 7.60
CA VAL A 216 0.94 -12.00 7.53
C VAL A 216 2.31 -12.38 6.96
N VAL A 217 2.84 -11.50 6.12
CA VAL A 217 4.26 -11.39 5.80
C VAL A 217 4.71 -9.99 6.24
N GLY A 218 5.79 -9.90 6.98
CA GLY A 218 6.28 -8.61 7.45
C GLY A 218 7.60 -8.72 8.19
N THR A 219 8.05 -7.59 8.73
CA THR A 219 9.32 -7.46 9.44
C THR A 219 9.08 -7.46 10.95
N ASP A 220 10.04 -7.97 11.71
CA ASP A 220 10.09 -7.80 13.18
C ASP A 220 10.40 -6.33 13.50
N ASN A 221 9.33 -5.54 13.61
CA ASN A 221 9.43 -4.10 13.84
C ASN A 221 10.01 -3.77 15.22
N GLU A 222 9.75 -4.59 16.24
CA GLU A 222 10.27 -4.37 17.59
C GLU A 222 11.78 -4.58 17.62
N LEU A 223 12.24 -5.67 17.03
CA LEU A 223 13.67 -5.93 16.86
C LEU A 223 14.35 -4.81 16.06
N GLY A 224 13.72 -4.30 15.00
CA GLY A 224 14.24 -3.21 14.19
C GLY A 224 14.42 -1.92 14.98
N GLY A 225 13.41 -1.52 15.78
CA GLY A 225 13.50 -0.37 16.67
C GLY A 225 14.61 -0.51 17.72
N ARG A 226 14.74 -1.71 18.30
CA ARG A 226 15.80 -2.04 19.26
C ARG A 226 17.19 -1.90 18.62
N ILE A 227 17.42 -2.52 17.46
CA ILE A 227 18.72 -2.47 16.76
C ILE A 227 19.10 -1.02 16.42
N ALA A 228 18.15 -0.18 16.03
CA ALA A 228 18.41 1.23 15.71
C ALA A 228 18.94 2.00 16.93
N VAL A 229 18.33 1.83 18.10
CA VAL A 229 18.78 2.48 19.34
C VAL A 229 20.13 1.94 19.80
N GLU A 230 20.31 0.61 19.84
CA GLU A 230 21.56 -0.03 20.23
C GLU A 230 22.72 0.50 19.36
N HIS A 231 22.49 0.67 18.04
CA HIS A 231 23.47 1.23 17.13
C HIS A 231 23.79 2.71 17.42
N LEU A 232 22.78 3.55 17.66
CA LEU A 232 22.98 4.98 17.99
C LEU A 232 23.79 5.14 19.27
N LEU A 233 23.49 4.36 20.30
CA LEU A 233 24.23 4.37 21.58
C LEU A 233 25.69 3.91 21.37
N ALA A 234 25.91 2.84 20.59
CA ALA A 234 27.24 2.37 20.25
C ALA A 234 28.04 3.40 19.43
N ALA A 235 27.35 4.18 18.58
CA ALA A 235 27.93 5.28 17.82
C ALA A 235 28.19 6.54 18.67
N GLY A 236 27.84 6.53 19.97
CA GLY A 236 28.12 7.60 20.92
C GLY A 236 26.99 8.60 21.18
N ALA A 237 25.82 8.38 20.65
CA ALA A 237 24.62 9.16 20.99
C ALA A 237 24.24 8.94 22.47
N ARG A 238 23.65 9.97 23.09
CA ARG A 238 23.26 9.96 24.51
C ARG A 238 21.80 10.38 24.70
N ASN A 239 21.33 11.34 23.92
CA ASN A 239 19.99 11.92 24.02
C ASN A 239 19.21 11.54 22.79
N LEU A 240 18.29 10.58 22.94
CA LEU A 240 17.65 9.92 21.82
C LEU A 240 16.23 10.44 21.58
N ALA A 241 15.80 10.44 20.33
CA ALA A 241 14.43 10.71 19.93
C ALA A 241 13.91 9.67 18.95
N PHE A 242 12.62 9.36 19.04
CA PHE A 242 11.90 8.66 17.96
C PHE A 242 11.04 9.68 17.22
N LEU A 243 11.22 9.74 15.90
CA LEU A 243 10.55 10.69 15.03
C LEU A 243 9.52 9.97 14.16
N GLY A 244 8.23 10.19 14.41
CA GLY A 244 7.11 9.59 13.69
C GLY A 244 5.87 9.35 14.54
N GLN A 245 4.70 9.26 13.90
CA GLN A 245 3.43 8.93 14.56
C GLN A 245 3.36 7.44 14.88
N THR A 246 2.73 7.11 16.00
CA THR A 246 2.55 5.73 16.48
C THR A 246 1.12 5.20 16.31
N GLY A 247 0.31 5.84 15.46
CA GLY A 247 -1.09 5.43 15.21
C GLY A 247 -1.23 4.09 14.48
N GLY A 248 -0.26 3.73 13.62
CA GLY A 248 -0.19 2.42 12.96
C GLY A 248 0.58 1.40 13.80
N ILE A 249 0.09 0.15 13.80
CA ILE A 249 0.68 -0.91 14.64
C ILE A 249 2.15 -1.19 14.33
N GLU A 250 2.54 -1.10 13.06
CA GLU A 250 3.92 -1.35 12.62
C GLU A 250 4.86 -0.32 13.25
N ILE A 251 4.52 0.98 13.15
CA ILE A 251 5.32 2.06 13.71
C ILE A 251 5.27 2.07 15.24
N ALA A 252 4.09 1.81 15.84
CA ALA A 252 3.98 1.67 17.29
C ALA A 252 4.91 0.58 17.85
N THR A 253 5.06 -0.50 17.10
CA THR A 253 5.94 -1.61 17.49
C THR A 253 7.42 -1.25 17.33
N ARG A 254 7.80 -0.50 16.27
CA ARG A 254 9.16 0.08 16.11
C ARG A 254 9.50 0.99 17.29
N TYR A 255 8.59 1.90 17.61
CA TYR A 255 8.73 2.79 18.76
C TYR A 255 8.92 2.02 20.08
N ARG A 256 8.08 1.01 20.32
CA ARG A 256 8.18 0.18 21.54
C ARG A 256 9.56 -0.48 21.66
N GLY A 257 10.08 -1.09 20.59
CA GLY A 257 11.41 -1.69 20.56
C GLY A 257 12.51 -0.67 20.83
N ALA A 258 12.41 0.51 20.23
CA ALA A 258 13.33 1.62 20.46
C ALA A 258 13.28 2.12 21.93
N ALA A 259 12.09 2.34 22.48
CA ALA A 259 11.89 2.80 23.86
C ALA A 259 12.44 1.81 24.87
N MET A 260 12.17 0.51 24.71
CA MET A 260 12.68 -0.55 25.58
C MET A 260 14.22 -0.61 25.58
N ALA A 261 14.85 -0.43 24.41
CA ALA A 261 16.31 -0.43 24.30
C ALA A 261 16.92 0.81 24.98
N ALA A 262 16.32 1.97 24.81
CA ALA A 262 16.75 3.20 25.47
C ALA A 262 16.61 3.10 26.99
N GLU A 263 15.48 2.60 27.48
CA GLU A 263 15.23 2.35 28.90
C GLU A 263 16.25 1.37 29.50
N ALA A 264 16.51 0.26 28.85
CA ALA A 264 17.49 -0.74 29.28
C ALA A 264 18.91 -0.18 29.37
N ALA A 265 19.24 0.82 28.54
CA ALA A 265 20.52 1.52 28.55
C ALA A 265 20.55 2.72 29.51
N GLY A 266 19.42 3.08 30.16
CA GLY A 266 19.29 4.29 30.97
C GLY A 266 19.46 5.59 30.16
N ALA A 267 19.19 5.57 28.86
CA ALA A 267 19.36 6.71 27.97
C ALA A 267 18.07 7.54 27.89
N PRO A 268 18.13 8.88 28.02
CA PRO A 268 16.99 9.75 27.75
C PRO A 268 16.42 9.50 26.36
N PHE A 269 15.09 9.34 26.29
CA PHE A 269 14.39 9.02 25.06
C PHE A 269 13.06 9.78 24.98
N VAL A 270 12.86 10.50 23.89
CA VAL A 270 11.64 11.30 23.67
C VAL A 270 10.93 10.89 22.40
N HIS A 271 9.59 10.82 22.46
CA HIS A 271 8.75 10.63 21.29
C HIS A 271 8.40 11.98 20.67
N LEU A 272 8.71 12.12 19.39
CA LEU A 272 8.41 13.30 18.58
C LEU A 272 7.44 12.90 17.48
N PRO A 273 6.13 13.06 17.67
CA PRO A 273 5.13 12.68 16.69
C PRO A 273 5.22 13.57 15.45
N VAL A 274 5.32 12.93 14.28
CA VAL A 274 5.37 13.58 12.96
C VAL A 274 4.48 12.77 12.01
N GLU A 275 3.55 13.45 11.36
CA GLU A 275 2.67 12.84 10.35
C GLU A 275 3.42 12.61 9.03
N LEU A 276 3.14 11.49 8.36
CA LEU A 276 3.65 11.18 7.01
C LEU A 276 2.92 11.98 5.90
N ALA A 277 2.44 13.18 6.23
CA ALA A 277 1.74 14.06 5.28
C ALA A 277 2.74 15.01 4.63
N ASP A 278 2.76 15.02 3.30
CA ASP A 278 3.80 15.59 2.45
C ASP A 278 4.12 17.08 2.75
N GLU A 279 3.10 17.93 2.87
CA GLU A 279 3.30 19.38 3.01
C GLU A 279 3.60 19.83 4.46
N SER A 280 3.16 19.08 5.45
CA SER A 280 3.28 19.45 6.86
C SER A 280 4.47 18.80 7.58
N MET A 281 5.07 17.78 6.99
CA MET A 281 6.15 16.99 7.62
C MET A 281 7.38 17.84 7.97
N GLY A 282 7.85 18.67 7.05
CA GLY A 282 9.02 19.52 7.29
C GLY A 282 8.84 20.46 8.49
N PRO A 283 7.81 21.33 8.49
CA PRO A 283 7.50 22.20 9.63
C PRO A 283 7.28 21.45 10.95
N GLN A 284 6.66 20.27 10.93
CA GLN A 284 6.47 19.44 12.14
C GLN A 284 7.82 18.94 12.69
N ILE A 285 8.72 18.47 11.81
CA ILE A 285 10.06 18.03 12.21
C ILE A 285 10.85 19.19 12.81
N GLU A 286 10.86 20.35 12.17
CA GLU A 286 11.55 21.54 12.66
C GLU A 286 11.05 21.94 14.04
N GLN A 287 9.74 22.03 14.23
CA GLN A 287 9.13 22.35 15.52
C GLN A 287 9.43 21.29 16.58
N ALA A 288 9.33 19.99 16.23
CA ALA A 288 9.62 18.90 17.14
C ALA A 288 11.08 18.93 17.61
N LEU A 289 12.04 19.11 16.72
CA LEU A 289 13.46 19.19 17.05
C LEU A 289 13.81 20.45 17.86
N ALA A 290 13.16 21.59 17.58
CA ALA A 290 13.36 22.84 18.34
C ALA A 290 12.84 22.74 19.79
N THR A 291 11.82 21.93 20.04
CA THR A 291 11.19 21.79 21.36
C THR A 291 11.71 20.59 22.16
N ALA A 292 12.26 19.59 21.51
CA ALA A 292 12.67 18.31 22.11
C ALA A 292 13.70 18.47 23.25
N GLY A 293 14.62 19.40 23.13
CA GLY A 293 15.66 19.67 24.16
C GLY A 293 15.09 20.17 25.50
N ARG A 294 13.78 20.50 25.56
CA ARG A 294 13.12 20.86 26.83
C ARG A 294 12.59 19.65 27.58
N ALA A 295 12.39 18.54 26.90
CA ALA A 295 11.84 17.30 27.46
C ALA A 295 12.95 16.41 28.07
N ILE A 296 14.20 16.61 27.66
CA ILE A 296 15.38 15.88 28.14
C ILE A 296 16.51 16.88 28.43
N ASP A 297 17.37 16.54 29.39
CA ASP A 297 18.53 17.39 29.73
C ASP A 297 19.58 17.35 28.62
N GLY A 298 19.48 18.28 27.67
CA GLY A 298 20.44 18.45 26.60
C GLY A 298 19.85 18.34 25.17
N PRO A 299 20.65 18.66 24.17
CA PRO A 299 20.23 18.57 22.78
C PRO A 299 20.10 17.09 22.33
N ILE A 300 19.11 16.81 21.47
CA ILE A 300 19.01 15.52 20.80
C ILE A 300 20.28 15.31 19.95
N ASP A 301 20.93 14.16 20.09
CA ASP A 301 22.12 13.76 19.34
C ASP A 301 21.98 12.41 18.63
N GLY A 302 20.84 11.70 18.87
CA GLY A 302 20.47 10.48 18.16
C GLY A 302 18.99 10.44 17.81
N ILE A 303 18.66 10.15 16.54
CA ILE A 303 17.29 10.08 16.05
C ILE A 303 17.05 8.70 15.41
N VAL A 304 16.01 8.01 15.88
CA VAL A 304 15.38 6.90 15.18
C VAL A 304 14.18 7.45 14.44
N ALA A 305 14.22 7.48 13.13
CA ALA A 305 13.08 7.87 12.31
C ALA A 305 12.20 6.65 12.00
N ALA A 306 10.89 6.84 12.04
CA ALA A 306 9.93 5.76 11.82
C ALA A 306 9.98 5.18 10.39
N SER A 307 10.49 5.96 9.41
CA SER A 307 10.73 5.54 8.03
C SER A 307 11.90 6.30 7.41
N ASP A 308 12.41 5.83 6.28
CA ASP A 308 13.44 6.53 5.51
C ASP A 308 12.93 7.89 4.99
N LEU A 309 11.65 7.99 4.65
CA LEU A 309 11.07 9.26 4.21
C LEU A 309 11.16 10.34 5.30
N ILE A 310 10.82 9.99 6.54
CA ILE A 310 10.96 10.89 7.69
C ILE A 310 12.43 11.21 7.94
N ALA A 311 13.32 10.19 7.85
CA ALA A 311 14.75 10.39 8.04
C ALA A 311 15.37 11.35 7.01
N MET A 312 15.00 11.21 5.74
CA MET A 312 15.45 12.10 4.66
C MET A 312 14.96 13.54 4.86
N SER A 313 13.71 13.70 5.29
CA SER A 313 13.17 15.02 5.64
C SER A 313 13.89 15.63 6.85
N ALA A 314 14.20 14.82 7.87
CA ALA A 314 14.94 15.27 9.03
C ALA A 314 16.38 15.67 8.68
N LEU A 315 17.05 14.95 7.76
CA LEU A 315 18.38 15.33 7.26
C LEU A 315 18.37 16.73 6.64
N ARG A 316 17.38 17.03 5.80
CA ARG A 316 17.23 18.35 5.18
C ARG A 316 17.00 19.43 6.25
N ILE A 317 16.07 19.22 7.17
CA ILE A 317 15.76 20.18 8.24
C ILE A 317 16.96 20.44 9.16
N LEU A 318 17.71 19.39 9.54
CA LEU A 318 18.93 19.55 10.34
C LEU A 318 20.00 20.35 9.59
N HIS A 319 20.15 20.14 8.29
CA HIS A 319 21.03 20.93 7.45
C HIS A 319 20.62 22.41 7.46
N ASP A 320 19.32 22.71 7.25
CA ASP A 320 18.79 24.08 7.27
C ASP A 320 18.96 24.75 8.64
N MET A 321 18.89 23.98 9.73
CA MET A 321 19.19 24.43 11.12
C MET A 321 20.69 24.56 11.41
N GLY A 322 21.59 24.26 10.49
CA GLY A 322 23.03 24.30 10.67
C GLY A 322 23.58 23.18 11.59
N ARG A 323 22.82 22.09 11.79
CA ARG A 323 23.23 20.97 12.64
C ARG A 323 23.87 19.88 11.81
N ALA A 324 25.14 19.60 12.06
CA ALA A 324 25.92 18.62 11.29
C ALA A 324 25.47 17.15 11.58
N VAL A 325 25.25 16.39 10.51
CA VAL A 325 25.01 14.94 10.57
C VAL A 325 26.22 14.25 9.91
N PRO A 326 26.93 13.33 10.59
CA PRO A 326 26.68 12.77 11.93
C PRO A 326 27.32 13.54 13.10
N GLY A 327 28.03 14.65 12.83
CA GLY A 327 28.88 15.31 13.83
C GLY A 327 28.17 15.76 15.11
N GLN A 328 26.95 16.28 15.01
CA GLN A 328 26.14 16.75 16.13
C GLN A 328 24.89 15.89 16.35
N VAL A 329 24.35 15.29 15.29
CA VAL A 329 23.16 14.43 15.34
C VAL A 329 23.39 13.22 14.47
N ARG A 330 23.10 12.05 15.00
CA ARG A 330 23.10 10.79 14.25
C ARG A 330 21.68 10.38 13.92
N ILE A 331 21.45 9.84 12.72
CA ILE A 331 20.11 9.43 12.29
C ILE A 331 20.16 8.00 11.77
N VAL A 332 19.18 7.21 12.22
CA VAL A 332 18.85 5.90 11.67
C VAL A 332 17.45 5.94 11.11
N GLY A 333 17.29 5.60 9.82
CA GLY A 333 16.00 5.43 9.14
C GLY A 333 15.43 4.02 9.31
N PHE A 334 14.36 3.76 8.58
CA PHE A 334 13.73 2.44 8.50
C PHE A 334 13.20 2.25 7.08
N ASP A 335 13.43 1.09 6.47
CA ASP A 335 12.98 0.52 5.18
C ASP A 335 14.15 0.11 4.29
N ASP A 336 15.25 0.84 4.25
CA ASP A 336 16.38 0.77 3.30
C ASP A 336 15.92 0.94 1.86
N LEU A 337 15.18 2.02 1.63
CA LEU A 337 14.78 2.42 0.28
C LEU A 337 16.00 2.75 -0.60
N PRO A 338 15.91 2.58 -1.93
CA PRO A 338 17.01 2.92 -2.83
C PRO A 338 17.53 4.36 -2.66
N LEU A 339 16.63 5.30 -2.32
CA LEU A 339 16.97 6.70 -2.06
C LEU A 339 17.81 6.91 -0.80
N ALA A 340 17.75 6.01 0.19
CA ALA A 340 18.54 6.11 1.41
C ALA A 340 20.06 6.12 1.15
N ALA A 341 20.51 5.41 0.13
CA ALA A 341 21.90 5.40 -0.30
C ALA A 341 22.32 6.66 -1.08
N GLN A 342 21.35 7.45 -1.55
CA GLN A 342 21.57 8.65 -2.39
C GLN A 342 21.48 9.97 -1.61
N THR A 343 21.17 9.92 -0.30
CA THR A 343 21.16 11.12 0.55
C THR A 343 22.57 11.64 0.78
N THR A 344 22.69 12.89 1.25
CA THR A 344 23.95 13.49 1.64
C THR A 344 23.85 13.98 3.08
N PRO A 345 24.53 13.31 4.05
CA PRO A 345 25.25 12.03 3.92
C PRO A 345 24.34 10.84 3.65
N PRO A 346 24.85 9.71 3.07
CA PRO A 346 24.11 8.47 2.90
C PRO A 346 23.50 7.94 4.20
N LEU A 347 22.19 7.59 4.17
CA LEU A 347 21.40 7.27 5.36
C LEU A 347 21.66 5.85 5.87
N THR A 348 22.10 5.75 7.13
CA THR A 348 22.04 4.51 7.91
C THR A 348 20.58 4.17 8.21
N THR A 349 20.18 2.91 7.98
CA THR A 349 18.77 2.53 8.07
C THR A 349 18.60 1.07 8.46
N ILE A 350 17.41 0.72 8.92
CA ILE A 350 16.97 -0.66 9.16
C ILE A 350 16.31 -1.19 7.88
N ARG A 351 16.93 -2.21 7.27
CA ARG A 351 16.38 -2.85 6.08
C ARG A 351 15.21 -3.76 6.44
N GLN A 352 14.10 -3.55 5.75
CA GLN A 352 13.04 -4.54 5.56
C GLN A 352 13.35 -5.29 4.27
N GLU A 353 13.31 -6.60 4.24
CA GLU A 353 13.57 -7.37 3.02
C GLU A 353 12.35 -7.30 2.07
N ILE A 354 12.09 -6.11 1.49
CA ILE A 354 10.86 -5.77 0.75
C ILE A 354 10.66 -6.69 -0.45
N ALA A 355 11.72 -6.95 -1.24
CA ALA A 355 11.65 -7.82 -2.41
C ALA A 355 11.34 -9.27 -2.04
N GLU A 356 12.00 -9.81 -1.00
CA GLU A 356 11.73 -11.16 -0.48
C GLU A 356 10.32 -11.26 0.08
N GLY A 357 9.90 -10.22 0.79
CA GLY A 357 8.55 -10.12 1.34
C GLY A 357 7.47 -10.07 0.26
N ALA A 358 7.68 -9.33 -0.83
CA ALA A 358 6.76 -9.30 -1.98
C ALA A 358 6.60 -10.70 -2.60
N ARG A 359 7.71 -11.41 -2.81
CA ARG A 359 7.69 -12.79 -3.30
C ARG A 359 6.91 -13.69 -2.35
N ALA A 360 7.19 -13.64 -1.05
CA ALA A 360 6.50 -14.42 -0.04
C ALA A 360 5.00 -14.12 0.03
N LEU A 361 4.58 -12.85 -0.14
CA LEU A 361 3.16 -12.47 -0.22
C LEU A 361 2.48 -13.16 -1.39
N VAL A 362 3.08 -13.12 -2.59
CA VAL A 362 2.51 -13.72 -3.80
C VAL A 362 2.46 -15.25 -3.69
N GLU A 363 3.52 -15.89 -3.22
CA GLU A 363 3.54 -17.35 -3.00
C GLU A 363 2.45 -17.80 -2.03
N LYS A 364 2.34 -17.12 -0.87
CA LYS A 364 1.32 -17.45 0.13
C LYS A 364 -0.09 -17.18 -0.39
N LEU A 365 -0.30 -16.06 -1.11
CA LEU A 365 -1.60 -15.77 -1.70
C LEU A 365 -2.03 -16.84 -2.71
N ARG A 366 -1.12 -17.26 -3.59
CA ARG A 366 -1.38 -18.34 -4.56
C ARG A 366 -1.76 -19.65 -3.86
N ALA A 367 -1.00 -20.03 -2.84
CA ALA A 367 -1.33 -21.21 -2.04
C ALA A 367 -2.74 -21.10 -1.40
N ARG A 368 -3.11 -19.92 -0.90
CA ARG A 368 -4.43 -19.67 -0.31
C ARG A 368 -5.57 -19.69 -1.35
N ILE A 369 -5.34 -19.18 -2.56
CA ILE A 369 -6.27 -19.28 -3.69
C ILE A 369 -6.51 -20.76 -4.06
N GLU A 370 -5.50 -21.62 -3.92
CA GLU A 370 -5.59 -23.06 -4.15
C GLU A 370 -6.14 -23.83 -2.95
N GLY A 371 -6.50 -23.15 -1.86
CA GLY A 371 -7.03 -23.77 -0.64
C GLY A 371 -5.98 -24.44 0.26
N LEU A 372 -4.69 -24.25 -0.04
CA LEU A 372 -3.59 -24.82 0.73
C LEU A 372 -3.37 -24.08 2.06
N PRO A 373 -2.90 -24.74 3.12
CA PRO A 373 -2.57 -24.10 4.38
C PRO A 373 -1.32 -23.21 4.22
N THR A 374 -1.33 -22.06 4.88
CA THR A 374 -0.19 -21.13 4.91
C THR A 374 0.07 -20.66 6.32
N GLN A 375 1.34 -20.41 6.64
CA GLN A 375 1.77 -19.80 7.90
C GLN A 375 2.24 -18.36 7.64
N SER A 376 2.09 -17.50 8.64
CA SER A 376 2.68 -16.16 8.62
C SER A 376 4.21 -16.23 8.57
N LEU A 377 4.83 -15.21 8.02
CA LEU A 377 6.29 -15.06 7.91
C LEU A 377 6.71 -13.73 8.52
N VAL A 378 7.50 -13.79 9.58
CA VAL A 378 8.14 -12.60 10.17
C VAL A 378 9.63 -12.65 9.83
N MET A 379 10.08 -11.67 9.06
CA MET A 379 11.47 -11.58 8.60
C MET A 379 12.30 -10.77 9.60
N PRO A 380 13.53 -11.19 9.91
CA PRO A 380 14.42 -10.39 10.75
C PRO A 380 14.88 -9.13 9.99
N PRO A 381 14.80 -7.94 10.61
CA PRO A 381 15.36 -6.72 10.04
C PRO A 381 16.89 -6.74 10.10
N ARG A 382 17.54 -5.94 9.24
CA ARG A 382 19.00 -5.80 9.21
C ARG A 382 19.40 -4.33 9.27
N LEU A 383 20.40 -4.02 10.07
CA LEU A 383 21.02 -2.70 10.07
C LEU A 383 21.91 -2.55 8.83
N VAL A 384 21.74 -1.47 8.09
CA VAL A 384 22.59 -1.05 6.98
C VAL A 384 23.30 0.23 7.38
N VAL A 385 24.54 0.11 7.82
CA VAL A 385 25.34 1.23 8.30
C VAL A 385 25.88 2.04 7.12
N ARG A 386 25.61 3.36 7.17
CA ARG A 386 26.12 4.35 6.21
C ARG A 386 26.67 5.58 6.96
N GLN A 387 26.69 6.75 6.31
CA GLN A 387 27.41 7.91 6.84
C GLN A 387 26.63 8.77 7.83
N THR A 388 25.32 8.59 8.01
CA THR A 388 24.58 9.38 9.00
C THR A 388 24.84 9.00 10.46
N THR A 389 25.62 7.94 10.71
CA THR A 389 26.00 7.49 12.06
C THR A 389 27.50 7.28 12.24
N GLN A 390 28.29 7.33 11.15
CA GLN A 390 29.75 7.18 11.17
C GLN A 390 30.41 8.55 10.96
N SER A 391 31.32 8.92 11.86
CA SER A 391 32.16 10.13 11.79
C SER A 391 33.39 9.86 10.94
#